data_37d4936a31a59f50d9994b1f6c9ff223
#
_entry.id   37d4936a31a59f50d9994b1f6c9ff223
#
_cell.length_a   1.000
_cell.length_b   1.000
_cell.length_c   1.000
_cell.angle_alpha   90.00
_cell.angle_beta   90.00
_cell.angle_gamma   90.00
#
_symmetry.space_group_name_H-M   'P 1'
#
loop_
_entity.id
_entity.type
_entity.pdbx_description
1 polymer ?
#
loop_
_entity_poly.entity_id
_entity_poly.type
_entity_poly.pdbx_seq_one_letter_code
_entity_poly.pdbx_strand_id
1 'polypeptide(L)'
;MKTDTERAGWDSHPAQLASEDGLWYDEHRIRKKGNEEMSEWMEMEQATVRYSDETPEWMEAFCRLPELQRLRDVGMNCGCEYTAFARFRGLPRYSRFRHSLGVCRIVWHFTGDRTQALAGLFHDIATPCFAHTVDFLHGDHLRQEYTEGRTESIIRGSAELCSLLKAYGIDVDAVTDYHRYPVADNDSPRLSADRLEYTLGNLACYGLRDVQTLQAYYDAICVENGADGVPELAFASEETAYWFALDALKMSRIYVAEEARYAMQRLSELLRRAMERGVLSAEALYGTEPEVIAALTGDADTRTKWESFRALHEMLHDRRDAPDGAWRVIPSKKRCIDPLVCGRGRLSEISTAFAGELAAFLQEPQDAPLCAR
;
A
#
# COMPACT_ATOMS: atom_id res chain seq x y z
N MET A 1 -63.72 -38.33 10.16
CA MET A 1 -62.68 -39.25 9.65
C MET A 1 -61.41 -38.42 9.57
N LYS A 2 -60.44 -38.78 10.42
CA LYS A 2 -59.12 -38.17 10.49
C LYS A 2 -58.19 -38.82 9.49
N THR A 3 -57.34 -38.09 8.83
CA THR A 3 -56.13 -38.65 8.22
C THR A 3 -54.95 -37.72 8.60
N ASP A 4 -54.06 -38.30 9.40
CA ASP A 4 -52.73 -37.82 9.73
C ASP A 4 -51.85 -37.81 8.50
N THR A 5 -51.01 -36.74 8.35
CA THR A 5 -49.87 -36.73 7.45
C THR A 5 -48.64 -36.35 8.24
N GLU A 6 -47.76 -37.34 8.35
CA GLU A 6 -46.44 -37.26 9.00
C GLU A 6 -45.55 -36.23 8.34
N ARG A 7 -44.87 -35.43 9.16
CA ARG A 7 -43.73 -34.60 8.77
C ARG A 7 -42.47 -35.45 8.91
N ALA A 8 -41.82 -35.74 7.81
CA ALA A 8 -40.45 -36.28 7.78
C ALA A 8 -39.47 -35.13 8.00
N GLY A 9 -38.74 -35.17 9.12
CA GLY A 9 -37.60 -34.32 9.39
C GLY A 9 -36.41 -34.72 8.54
N TRP A 10 -35.78 -33.73 7.93
CA TRP A 10 -34.50 -33.90 7.28
C TRP A 10 -33.42 -33.36 8.25
N ASP A 11 -32.76 -34.28 8.95
CA ASP A 11 -31.49 -34.04 9.61
C ASP A 11 -30.40 -34.01 8.55
N SER A 12 -29.93 -32.82 8.19
CA SER A 12 -28.72 -32.64 7.41
C SER A 12 -27.52 -32.52 8.33
N HIS A 13 -26.79 -33.61 8.54
CA HIS A 13 -25.43 -33.53 9.10
C HIS A 13 -24.48 -32.91 8.06
N PRO A 14 -23.65 -31.94 8.46
CA PRO A 14 -22.57 -31.47 7.57
C PRO A 14 -21.51 -32.57 7.46
N ALA A 15 -21.17 -32.88 6.23
CA ALA A 15 -20.15 -33.87 5.89
C ALA A 15 -18.78 -33.40 6.44
N GLN A 16 -18.18 -34.22 7.29
CA GLN A 16 -16.79 -34.10 7.72
C GLN A 16 -15.87 -34.43 6.53
N LEU A 17 -15.17 -33.41 6.02
CA LEU A 17 -14.02 -33.59 5.16
C LEU A 17 -12.79 -33.86 6.06
N ALA A 18 -12.45 -35.13 6.25
CA ALA A 18 -11.18 -35.52 6.82
C ALA A 18 -10.12 -35.51 5.71
N SER A 19 -9.08 -34.66 5.84
CA SER A 19 -7.86 -34.80 5.06
C SER A 19 -6.95 -35.84 5.72
N GLU A 20 -6.28 -36.67 4.92
CA GLU A 20 -5.44 -37.79 5.38
C GLU A 20 -4.19 -37.36 6.19
N ASP A 21 -3.94 -36.08 6.40
CA ASP A 21 -2.75 -35.55 7.08
C ASP A 21 -2.97 -35.01 8.52
N GLY A 22 -4.10 -35.32 9.14
CA GLY A 22 -4.27 -35.21 10.61
C GLY A 22 -4.22 -33.79 11.22
N LEU A 23 -4.39 -32.73 10.45
CA LEU A 23 -4.48 -31.36 10.98
C LEU A 23 -5.93 -31.01 11.34
N TRP A 24 -6.27 -31.22 12.62
CA TRP A 24 -7.52 -30.73 13.21
C TRP A 24 -7.42 -29.22 13.47
N TYR A 25 -8.09 -28.40 12.65
CA TYR A 25 -8.33 -27.00 12.98
C TYR A 25 -9.45 -26.93 14.04
N ASP A 26 -9.14 -26.43 15.21
CA ASP A 26 -10.07 -26.21 16.31
C ASP A 26 -10.95 -24.99 15.99
N GLU A 27 -12.13 -25.22 15.36
CA GLU A 27 -13.07 -24.17 14.96
C GLU A 27 -13.51 -23.26 16.09
N HIS A 28 -13.52 -23.73 17.35
CA HIS A 28 -13.90 -22.90 18.49
C HIS A 28 -12.82 -21.92 18.92
N ARG A 29 -11.54 -22.27 18.74
CA ARG A 29 -10.39 -21.40 19.04
C ARG A 29 -10.23 -20.34 17.97
N ILE A 30 -10.56 -20.68 16.70
CA ILE A 30 -10.57 -19.77 15.57
C ILE A 30 -11.69 -18.72 15.72
N ARG A 31 -12.91 -19.09 16.12
CA ARG A 31 -14.02 -18.15 16.31
C ARG A 31 -13.79 -17.14 17.43
N LYS A 32 -13.14 -17.54 18.54
CA LYS A 32 -12.91 -16.63 19.66
C LYS A 32 -11.80 -15.61 19.38
N LYS A 33 -10.72 -16.04 18.72
CA LYS A 33 -9.65 -15.15 18.24
C LYS A 33 -10.14 -14.26 17.10
N GLY A 34 -10.97 -14.79 16.20
CA GLY A 34 -11.58 -14.05 15.09
C GLY A 34 -12.48 -12.89 15.54
N ASN A 35 -13.18 -13.01 16.66
CA ASN A 35 -14.05 -11.93 17.17
C ASN A 35 -13.25 -10.78 17.81
N GLU A 36 -12.10 -11.05 18.43
CA GLU A 36 -11.21 -10.01 18.99
C GLU A 36 -10.47 -9.26 17.85
N GLU A 37 -9.99 -9.98 16.85
CA GLU A 37 -9.36 -9.40 15.65
C GLU A 37 -10.37 -8.64 14.78
N MET A 38 -11.63 -9.10 14.70
CA MET A 38 -12.71 -8.41 14.00
C MET A 38 -13.04 -7.06 14.65
N SER A 39 -12.94 -6.94 15.99
CA SER A 39 -13.13 -5.66 16.68
C SER A 39 -12.01 -4.68 16.35
N GLU A 40 -10.75 -5.14 16.29
CA GLU A 40 -9.61 -4.32 15.85
C GLU A 40 -9.76 -3.85 14.39
N TRP A 41 -10.23 -4.72 13.51
CA TRP A 41 -10.49 -4.36 12.12
C TRP A 41 -11.64 -3.36 11.98
N MET A 42 -12.70 -3.52 12.77
CA MET A 42 -13.84 -2.57 12.79
C MET A 42 -13.43 -1.21 13.35
N GLU A 43 -12.59 -1.16 14.38
CA GLU A 43 -12.04 0.09 14.91
C GLU A 43 -11.13 0.80 13.91
N MET A 44 -10.32 0.05 13.16
CA MET A 44 -9.53 0.60 12.04
C MET A 44 -10.40 1.12 10.90
N GLU A 45 -11.54 0.47 10.63
CA GLU A 45 -12.51 0.92 9.60
C GLU A 45 -13.27 2.18 10.01
N GLN A 46 -13.59 2.35 11.28
CA GLN A 46 -14.29 3.56 11.77
C GLN A 46 -13.45 4.84 11.64
N ALA A 47 -12.13 4.71 11.56
CA ALA A 47 -11.22 5.83 11.38
C ALA A 47 -10.86 6.12 9.90
N THR A 48 -11.43 5.39 8.92
CA THR A 48 -11.04 5.46 7.51
C THR A 48 -12.23 5.36 6.57
N VAL A 49 -11.94 5.56 5.26
CA VAL A 49 -12.91 5.41 4.18
C VAL A 49 -13.44 3.97 4.14
N ARG A 50 -14.73 3.82 4.03
CA ARG A 50 -15.40 2.53 3.84
C ARG A 50 -15.41 2.19 2.36
N TYR A 51 -14.58 1.24 1.95
CA TYR A 51 -14.42 0.83 0.55
C TYR A 51 -15.44 -0.25 0.11
N SER A 52 -16.05 -0.96 1.05
CA SER A 52 -17.08 -1.98 0.78
C SER A 52 -17.92 -2.20 2.01
N ASP A 53 -19.21 -2.48 1.83
CA ASP A 53 -20.12 -2.90 2.91
C ASP A 53 -19.95 -4.39 3.25
N GLU A 54 -19.26 -5.15 2.38
CA GLU A 54 -19.06 -6.57 2.54
C GLU A 54 -17.59 -6.90 2.85
N THR A 55 -17.37 -7.79 3.80
CA THR A 55 -16.09 -8.46 4.03
C THR A 55 -16.31 -9.96 3.87
N PRO A 56 -16.14 -10.52 2.67
CA PRO A 56 -16.33 -11.94 2.42
C PRO A 56 -15.35 -12.80 3.23
N GLU A 57 -15.79 -13.98 3.71
CA GLU A 57 -14.97 -14.91 4.50
C GLU A 57 -13.64 -15.29 3.81
N TRP A 58 -13.66 -15.40 2.47
CA TRP A 58 -12.44 -15.69 1.71
C TRP A 58 -11.39 -14.58 1.89
N MET A 59 -11.79 -13.32 1.94
CA MET A 59 -10.86 -12.19 2.12
C MET A 59 -10.15 -12.29 3.48
N GLU A 60 -10.89 -12.60 4.55
CA GLU A 60 -10.30 -12.83 5.87
C GLU A 60 -9.32 -14.00 5.88
N ALA A 61 -9.68 -15.12 5.20
CA ALA A 61 -8.83 -16.30 5.15
C ALA A 61 -7.44 -15.97 4.56
N PHE A 62 -7.40 -15.24 3.45
CA PHE A 62 -6.13 -14.82 2.85
C PHE A 62 -5.39 -13.78 3.70
N CYS A 63 -6.09 -12.83 4.30
CA CYS A 63 -5.47 -11.83 5.18
C CYS A 63 -4.76 -12.42 6.40
N ARG A 64 -5.10 -13.63 6.84
CA ARG A 64 -4.45 -14.32 7.98
C ARG A 64 -3.10 -14.96 7.63
N LEU A 65 -2.77 -15.08 6.36
CA LEU A 65 -1.52 -15.68 5.91
C LEU A 65 -0.30 -14.90 6.41
N PRO A 66 0.76 -15.59 6.86
CA PRO A 66 1.96 -14.94 7.41
C PRO A 66 2.58 -13.91 6.46
N GLU A 67 2.55 -14.17 5.15
CA GLU A 67 3.08 -13.31 4.11
C GLU A 67 2.36 -11.96 4.08
N LEU A 68 1.06 -11.95 4.34
CA LEU A 68 0.25 -10.74 4.45
C LEU A 68 0.40 -10.09 5.83
N GLN A 69 0.43 -10.90 6.90
CA GLN A 69 0.54 -10.40 8.27
C GLN A 69 1.84 -9.64 8.52
N ARG A 70 2.98 -10.04 7.90
CA ARG A 70 4.22 -9.27 8.00
C ARG A 70 4.07 -7.82 7.53
N LEU A 71 3.19 -7.55 6.54
CA LEU A 71 2.96 -6.22 6.00
C LEU A 71 2.33 -5.25 7.02
N ARG A 72 1.81 -5.75 8.14
CA ARG A 72 1.39 -4.89 9.27
C ARG A 72 2.55 -4.11 9.86
N ASP A 73 3.76 -4.66 9.74
CA ASP A 73 4.99 -4.10 10.24
C ASP A 73 5.89 -3.53 9.15
N VAL A 74 5.31 -3.22 7.98
CA VAL A 74 5.93 -2.45 6.89
C VAL A 74 5.12 -1.16 6.67
N GLY A 75 5.77 -0.01 6.87
CA GLY A 75 5.14 1.31 6.80
C GLY A 75 4.94 1.83 5.37
N MET A 76 3.94 2.69 5.17
CA MET A 76 3.69 3.37 3.89
C MET A 76 4.63 4.55 3.63
N ASN A 77 5.29 5.09 4.66
CA ASN A 77 6.12 6.31 4.56
C ASN A 77 7.61 6.03 4.28
N CYS A 78 7.96 4.81 3.86
CA CYS A 78 9.31 4.43 3.41
C CYS A 78 10.41 4.70 4.46
N GLY A 79 10.07 4.65 5.75
CA GLY A 79 10.98 4.93 6.86
C GLY A 79 11.15 6.42 7.20
N CYS A 80 10.53 7.35 6.46
CA CYS A 80 10.59 8.78 6.76
C CYS A 80 9.98 9.12 8.13
N GLU A 81 8.99 8.36 8.57
CA GLU A 81 8.31 8.48 9.85
C GLU A 81 9.21 8.23 11.07
N TYR A 82 10.35 7.61 10.87
CA TYR A 82 11.33 7.42 11.94
C TYR A 82 12.23 8.65 12.18
N THR A 83 12.20 9.64 11.28
CA THR A 83 12.94 10.90 11.44
C THR A 83 12.21 11.88 12.36
N ALA A 84 12.91 12.92 12.80
CA ALA A 84 12.34 14.01 13.58
C ALA A 84 11.84 15.19 12.72
N PHE A 85 11.84 15.07 11.38
CA PHE A 85 11.26 16.10 10.51
C PHE A 85 9.80 16.38 10.87
N ALA A 86 9.45 17.65 11.00
CA ALA A 86 8.11 18.07 11.42
C ALA A 86 6.99 17.48 10.53
N ARG A 87 7.28 17.26 9.24
CA ARG A 87 6.36 16.68 8.26
C ARG A 87 5.96 15.25 8.58
N PHE A 88 6.85 14.44 9.19
CA PHE A 88 6.63 13.01 9.42
C PHE A 88 6.41 12.66 10.88
N ARG A 89 6.70 13.62 11.79
CA ARG A 89 6.61 13.37 13.23
C ARG A 89 5.17 13.21 13.70
N GLY A 90 4.89 12.09 14.36
CA GLY A 90 3.58 11.86 14.99
C GLY A 90 2.49 11.44 14.00
N LEU A 91 2.85 11.05 12.78
CA LEU A 91 1.89 10.46 11.85
C LEU A 91 1.30 9.18 12.46
N PRO A 92 -0.01 8.95 12.33
CA PRO A 92 -0.60 7.68 12.70
C PRO A 92 -0.03 6.54 11.84
N ARG A 93 0.01 5.33 12.42
CA ARG A 93 0.54 4.18 11.70
C ARG A 93 -0.35 3.83 10.50
N TYR A 94 0.23 3.83 9.32
CA TYR A 94 -0.38 3.38 8.09
C TYR A 94 0.52 2.32 7.46
N SER A 95 0.06 1.06 7.43
CA SER A 95 0.85 -0.10 7.03
C SER A 95 0.50 -0.56 5.62
N ARG A 96 1.44 -1.28 5.00
CA ARG A 96 1.22 -1.95 3.71
C ARG A 96 0.09 -2.98 3.76
N PHE A 97 -0.11 -3.64 4.91
CA PHE A 97 -1.25 -4.53 5.10
C PHE A 97 -2.59 -3.81 4.93
N ARG A 98 -2.75 -2.66 5.60
CA ARG A 98 -3.97 -1.86 5.52
C ARG A 98 -4.21 -1.36 4.10
N HIS A 99 -3.16 -0.90 3.45
CA HIS A 99 -3.20 -0.49 2.05
C HIS A 99 -3.63 -1.65 1.13
N SER A 100 -2.98 -2.81 1.19
CA SER A 100 -3.31 -3.98 0.38
C SER A 100 -4.75 -4.46 0.59
N LEU A 101 -5.23 -4.45 1.84
CA LEU A 101 -6.63 -4.77 2.15
C LEU A 101 -7.59 -3.74 1.56
N GLY A 102 -7.25 -2.46 1.62
CA GLY A 102 -8.02 -1.38 0.99
C GLY A 102 -8.12 -1.55 -0.53
N VAL A 103 -6.99 -1.82 -1.20
CA VAL A 103 -6.97 -2.13 -2.64
C VAL A 103 -7.86 -3.33 -2.98
N CYS A 104 -7.75 -4.42 -2.22
CA CYS A 104 -8.59 -5.61 -2.39
C CYS A 104 -10.08 -5.27 -2.30
N ARG A 105 -10.49 -4.46 -1.32
CA ARG A 105 -11.88 -4.05 -1.12
C ARG A 105 -12.39 -3.15 -2.22
N ILE A 106 -11.57 -2.21 -2.70
CA ILE A 106 -11.91 -1.34 -3.84
C ILE A 106 -12.13 -2.20 -5.08
N VAL A 107 -11.20 -3.09 -5.40
CA VAL A 107 -11.33 -3.99 -6.56
C VAL A 107 -12.57 -4.87 -6.43
N TRP A 108 -12.82 -5.46 -5.24
CA TRP A 108 -14.02 -6.25 -4.98
C TRP A 108 -15.31 -5.45 -5.19
N HIS A 109 -15.36 -4.22 -4.65
CA HIS A 109 -16.53 -3.34 -4.77
C HIS A 109 -16.90 -3.06 -6.25
N PHE A 110 -15.89 -2.73 -7.06
CA PHE A 110 -16.15 -2.31 -8.45
C PHE A 110 -16.23 -3.46 -9.45
N THR A 111 -15.69 -4.64 -9.15
CA THR A 111 -15.63 -5.75 -10.12
C THR A 111 -16.46 -6.95 -9.71
N GLY A 112 -16.66 -7.19 -8.42
CA GLY A 112 -17.23 -8.44 -7.91
C GLY A 112 -16.37 -9.69 -8.24
N ASP A 113 -15.16 -9.50 -8.74
CA ASP A 113 -14.25 -10.55 -9.17
C ASP A 113 -13.21 -10.84 -8.07
N ARG A 114 -13.33 -12.04 -7.49
CA ARG A 114 -12.44 -12.49 -6.42
C ARG A 114 -10.98 -12.59 -6.86
N THR A 115 -10.73 -13.01 -8.07
CA THR A 115 -9.37 -13.19 -8.61
C THR A 115 -8.66 -11.85 -8.74
N GLN A 116 -9.36 -10.85 -9.31
CA GLN A 116 -8.82 -9.49 -9.41
C GLN A 116 -8.61 -8.87 -8.04
N ALA A 117 -9.56 -9.06 -7.11
CA ALA A 117 -9.44 -8.55 -5.75
C ALA A 117 -8.26 -9.17 -4.99
N LEU A 118 -8.01 -10.49 -5.17
CA LEU A 118 -6.83 -11.15 -4.59
C LEU A 118 -5.52 -10.73 -5.25
N ALA A 119 -5.50 -10.50 -6.56
CA ALA A 119 -4.33 -9.91 -7.22
C ALA A 119 -4.01 -8.54 -6.61
N GLY A 120 -5.03 -7.70 -6.36
CA GLY A 120 -4.91 -6.45 -5.63
C GLY A 120 -4.45 -6.63 -4.17
N LEU A 121 -4.89 -7.69 -3.46
CA LEU A 121 -4.42 -8.00 -2.10
C LEU A 121 -2.93 -8.34 -2.07
N PHE A 122 -2.43 -9.03 -3.10
CA PHE A 122 -1.05 -9.52 -3.15
C PHE A 122 -0.07 -8.57 -3.84
N HIS A 123 -0.52 -7.44 -4.39
CA HIS A 123 0.35 -6.54 -5.15
C HIS A 123 1.60 -6.11 -4.36
N ASP A 124 1.44 -5.85 -3.07
CA ASP A 124 2.51 -5.42 -2.16
C ASP A 124 3.13 -6.57 -1.33
N ILE A 125 2.75 -7.85 -1.58
CA ILE A 125 3.23 -8.99 -0.80
C ILE A 125 4.77 -9.11 -0.82
N ALA A 126 5.42 -8.59 -1.84
CA ALA A 126 6.87 -8.56 -2.00
C ALA A 126 7.52 -7.25 -1.53
N THR A 127 6.76 -6.30 -1.03
CA THR A 127 7.33 -5.01 -0.59
C THR A 127 8.28 -5.22 0.59
N PRO A 128 9.55 -4.79 0.49
CA PRO A 128 10.52 -4.90 1.57
C PRO A 128 10.26 -3.87 2.67
N CYS A 129 10.90 -4.05 3.83
CA CYS A 129 10.98 -3.04 4.88
C CYS A 129 11.47 -1.71 4.30
N PHE A 130 10.82 -0.61 4.71
CA PHE A 130 11.09 0.74 4.21
C PHE A 130 10.83 0.92 2.70
N ALA A 131 10.16 -0.03 2.05
CA ALA A 131 9.61 0.08 0.69
C ALA A 131 10.57 0.78 -0.31
N HIS A 132 10.18 1.93 -0.87
CA HIS A 132 10.96 2.65 -1.89
C HIS A 132 12.35 3.13 -1.44
N THR A 133 12.68 3.09 -0.15
CA THR A 133 14.06 3.30 0.31
C THR A 133 15.00 2.21 -0.25
N VAL A 134 14.49 1.00 -0.50
CA VAL A 134 15.27 -0.09 -1.11
C VAL A 134 15.56 0.19 -2.59
N ASP A 135 14.70 0.93 -3.30
CA ASP A 135 15.01 1.39 -4.66
C ASP A 135 16.22 2.35 -4.67
N PHE A 136 16.34 3.23 -3.66
CA PHE A 136 17.55 4.06 -3.46
C PHE A 136 18.78 3.21 -3.15
N LEU A 137 18.63 2.14 -2.38
CA LEU A 137 19.73 1.21 -2.08
C LEU A 137 20.30 0.58 -3.34
N HIS A 138 19.46 0.26 -4.32
CA HIS A 138 19.84 -0.37 -5.59
C HIS A 138 20.05 0.63 -6.74
N GLY A 139 19.85 1.94 -6.52
CA GLY A 139 20.00 2.98 -7.54
C GLY A 139 18.84 3.04 -8.55
N ASP A 140 17.71 2.39 -8.23
CA ASP A 140 16.52 2.32 -9.09
C ASP A 140 15.40 3.32 -8.68
N HIS A 141 15.73 4.29 -7.85
CA HIS A 141 14.78 5.25 -7.27
C HIS A 141 14.04 6.15 -8.28
N LEU A 142 14.49 6.19 -9.54
CA LEU A 142 13.79 6.89 -10.63
C LEU A 142 12.74 6.03 -11.32
N ARG A 143 12.90 4.69 -11.35
CA ARG A 143 11.94 3.74 -11.92
C ARG A 143 11.04 3.14 -10.85
N GLN A 144 11.65 2.70 -9.74
CA GLN A 144 10.99 2.06 -8.59
C GLN A 144 10.30 0.72 -8.98
N GLU A 145 11.02 -0.13 -9.73
CA GLU A 145 10.56 -1.43 -10.21
C GLU A 145 11.23 -2.61 -9.48
N TYR A 146 12.32 -2.34 -8.73
CA TYR A 146 13.13 -3.39 -8.09
C TYR A 146 12.31 -4.25 -7.10
N THR A 147 11.32 -3.68 -6.44
CA THR A 147 10.54 -4.32 -5.38
C THR A 147 9.48 -5.29 -5.90
N GLU A 148 9.07 -5.21 -7.17
CA GLU A 148 7.96 -5.99 -7.74
C GLU A 148 8.34 -7.41 -8.15
N GLY A 149 9.62 -7.67 -8.43
CA GLY A 149 10.11 -8.91 -9.05
C GLY A 149 10.00 -10.19 -8.20
N ARG A 150 9.54 -10.10 -6.93
CA ARG A 150 9.45 -11.26 -6.02
C ARG A 150 8.04 -11.75 -5.73
N THR A 151 7.00 -11.08 -6.18
CA THR A 151 5.61 -11.42 -5.90
C THR A 151 5.29 -12.87 -6.27
N GLU A 152 5.61 -13.29 -7.48
CA GLU A 152 5.40 -14.67 -7.93
C GLU A 152 6.16 -15.69 -7.07
N SER A 153 7.43 -15.42 -6.74
CA SER A 153 8.24 -16.36 -5.95
C SER A 153 7.74 -16.51 -4.51
N ILE A 154 7.22 -15.45 -3.90
CA ILE A 154 6.63 -15.50 -2.55
C ILE A 154 5.32 -16.29 -2.58
N ILE A 155 4.43 -16.00 -3.53
CA ILE A 155 3.15 -16.71 -3.66
C ILE A 155 3.37 -18.20 -3.89
N ARG A 156 4.23 -18.58 -4.84
CA ARG A 156 4.53 -20.00 -5.14
C ARG A 156 5.33 -20.68 -4.04
N GLY A 157 6.11 -19.94 -3.27
CA GLY A 157 6.89 -20.45 -2.14
C GLY A 157 6.05 -20.77 -0.92
N SER A 158 4.82 -20.23 -0.79
CA SER A 158 3.92 -20.49 0.32
C SER A 158 2.97 -21.66 0.02
N ALA A 159 3.19 -22.78 0.66
CA ALA A 159 2.32 -23.96 0.53
C ALA A 159 0.90 -23.68 1.05
N GLU A 160 0.78 -22.87 2.10
CA GLU A 160 -0.51 -22.49 2.70
C GLU A 160 -1.30 -21.59 1.74
N LEU A 161 -0.66 -20.55 1.17
CA LEU A 161 -1.28 -19.66 0.20
C LEU A 161 -1.72 -20.42 -1.05
N CYS A 162 -0.85 -21.25 -1.63
CA CYS A 162 -1.18 -22.08 -2.79
C CYS A 162 -2.35 -23.05 -2.49
N SER A 163 -2.38 -23.67 -1.31
CA SER A 163 -3.47 -24.54 -0.90
C SER A 163 -4.79 -23.79 -0.75
N LEU A 164 -4.74 -22.58 -0.22
CA LEU A 164 -5.91 -21.73 -0.06
C LEU A 164 -6.44 -21.24 -1.42
N LEU A 165 -5.58 -20.81 -2.34
CA LEU A 165 -5.97 -20.47 -3.72
C LEU A 165 -6.66 -21.64 -4.40
N LYS A 166 -6.09 -22.85 -4.29
CA LYS A 166 -6.67 -24.08 -4.84
C LYS A 166 -8.04 -24.37 -4.23
N ALA A 167 -8.22 -24.21 -2.92
CA ALA A 167 -9.49 -24.43 -2.24
C ALA A 167 -10.61 -23.51 -2.76
N TYR A 168 -10.26 -22.30 -3.17
CA TYR A 168 -11.18 -21.36 -3.80
C TYR A 168 -11.24 -21.45 -5.33
N GLY A 169 -10.55 -22.42 -5.94
CA GLY A 169 -10.54 -22.65 -7.39
C GLY A 169 -9.83 -21.56 -8.18
N ILE A 170 -8.86 -20.88 -7.58
CA ILE A 170 -8.11 -19.77 -8.19
C ILE A 170 -6.74 -20.27 -8.63
N ASP A 171 -6.39 -19.99 -9.89
CA ASP A 171 -5.07 -20.26 -10.43
C ASP A 171 -4.04 -19.28 -9.85
N VAL A 172 -2.89 -19.81 -9.44
CA VAL A 172 -1.76 -19.01 -8.94
C VAL A 172 -1.34 -17.95 -9.97
N ASP A 173 -1.25 -18.32 -11.25
CA ASP A 173 -0.84 -17.42 -12.34
C ASP A 173 -1.81 -16.23 -12.53
N ALA A 174 -3.04 -16.38 -12.07
CA ALA A 174 -4.04 -15.32 -12.18
C ALA A 174 -3.90 -14.23 -11.12
N VAL A 175 -3.10 -14.45 -10.07
CA VAL A 175 -2.94 -13.50 -8.94
C VAL A 175 -1.50 -13.04 -8.73
N THR A 176 -0.54 -13.50 -9.54
CA THR A 176 0.88 -13.12 -9.43
C THR A 176 1.21 -11.81 -10.11
N ASP A 177 0.37 -11.34 -11.03
CA ASP A 177 0.55 -10.10 -11.78
C ASP A 177 -0.75 -9.28 -11.77
N TYR A 178 -0.83 -8.30 -10.90
CA TYR A 178 -1.99 -7.44 -10.74
C TYR A 178 -2.18 -6.42 -11.88
N HIS A 179 -1.13 -6.13 -12.67
CA HIS A 179 -1.20 -5.25 -13.84
C HIS A 179 -2.12 -5.82 -14.95
N ARG A 180 -2.43 -7.12 -14.91
CA ARG A 180 -3.42 -7.73 -15.80
C ARG A 180 -4.84 -7.22 -15.57
N TYR A 181 -5.08 -6.52 -14.47
CA TYR A 181 -6.38 -6.04 -14.02
C TYR A 181 -6.39 -4.52 -13.90
N PRO A 182 -6.82 -3.81 -14.96
CA PRO A 182 -6.70 -2.35 -15.06
C PRO A 182 -7.41 -1.56 -13.95
N VAL A 183 -8.44 -2.16 -13.30
CA VAL A 183 -9.09 -1.57 -12.12
C VAL A 183 -8.19 -1.66 -10.89
N ALA A 184 -7.42 -2.76 -10.74
CA ALA A 184 -6.48 -2.92 -9.64
C ALA A 184 -5.28 -1.99 -9.80
N ASP A 185 -4.59 -2.06 -10.96
CA ASP A 185 -3.57 -1.10 -11.35
C ASP A 185 -3.51 -0.92 -12.88
N ASN A 186 -2.99 0.23 -13.29
CA ASN A 186 -2.87 0.64 -14.69
C ASN A 186 -1.74 1.66 -14.84
N ASP A 187 -1.45 2.09 -16.06
CA ASP A 187 -0.40 3.06 -16.32
C ASP A 187 -0.74 4.46 -15.76
N SER A 188 0.25 5.08 -15.08
CA SER A 188 0.16 6.49 -14.70
C SER A 188 -0.03 7.37 -15.97
N PRO A 189 -0.85 8.41 -15.90
CA PRO A 189 -1.46 9.03 -14.71
C PRO A 189 -2.91 8.58 -14.43
N ARG A 190 -3.38 7.45 -14.96
CA ARG A 190 -4.74 6.95 -14.76
C ARG A 190 -5.00 6.62 -13.29
N LEU A 191 -6.28 6.60 -12.90
CA LEU A 191 -6.69 6.22 -11.57
C LEU A 191 -6.93 4.71 -11.51
N SER A 192 -6.29 4.04 -10.54
CA SER A 192 -6.46 2.63 -10.20
C SER A 192 -6.85 2.48 -8.74
N ALA A 193 -7.23 1.27 -8.31
CA ALA A 193 -7.53 0.99 -6.91
C ALA A 193 -6.31 1.23 -6.01
N ASP A 194 -5.10 0.86 -6.45
CA ASP A 194 -3.84 1.15 -5.77
C ASP A 194 -3.67 2.66 -5.55
N ARG A 195 -3.75 3.46 -6.63
CA ARG A 195 -3.57 4.92 -6.55
C ARG A 195 -4.65 5.61 -5.74
N LEU A 196 -5.89 5.15 -5.83
CA LEU A 196 -7.00 5.68 -5.06
C LEU A 196 -6.78 5.42 -3.57
N GLU A 197 -6.47 4.17 -3.21
CA GLU A 197 -6.32 3.76 -1.82
C GLU A 197 -5.16 4.50 -1.14
N TYR A 198 -3.96 4.50 -1.73
CA TYR A 198 -2.84 5.18 -1.07
C TYR A 198 -3.04 6.71 -1.03
N THR A 199 -3.77 7.30 -1.97
CA THR A 199 -4.07 8.73 -1.93
C THR A 199 -5.02 9.05 -0.77
N LEU A 200 -6.14 8.34 -0.66
CA LEU A 200 -7.12 8.54 0.43
C LEU A 200 -6.50 8.22 1.79
N GLY A 201 -5.78 7.10 1.89
CA GLY A 201 -5.10 6.68 3.11
C GLY A 201 -4.05 7.68 3.59
N ASN A 202 -3.22 8.22 2.67
CA ASN A 202 -2.24 9.23 3.03
C ASN A 202 -2.89 10.58 3.35
N LEU A 203 -3.93 11.02 2.63
CA LEU A 203 -4.67 12.25 2.98
C LEU A 203 -5.22 12.18 4.42
N ALA A 204 -5.72 11.01 4.83
CA ALA A 204 -6.15 10.76 6.21
C ALA A 204 -4.95 10.76 7.18
N CYS A 205 -3.88 10.01 6.86
CA CYS A 205 -2.69 9.85 7.68
C CYS A 205 -2.01 11.19 7.98
N TYR A 206 -1.91 12.07 6.98
CA TYR A 206 -1.34 13.41 7.12
C TYR A 206 -2.34 14.47 7.65
N GLY A 207 -3.59 14.08 7.95
CA GLY A 207 -4.61 14.99 8.45
C GLY A 207 -4.99 16.11 7.46
N LEU A 208 -4.82 15.88 6.17
CA LEU A 208 -5.09 16.87 5.12
C LEU A 208 -6.58 16.93 4.76
N ARG A 209 -7.32 15.86 5.00
CA ARG A 209 -8.77 15.77 4.84
C ARG A 209 -9.39 14.94 5.95
N ASP A 210 -10.60 15.30 6.34
CA ASP A 210 -11.43 14.51 7.24
C ASP A 210 -12.05 13.30 6.52
N VAL A 211 -12.48 12.32 7.30
CA VAL A 211 -13.04 11.05 6.77
C VAL A 211 -14.29 11.29 5.92
N GLN A 212 -15.11 12.31 6.22
CA GLN A 212 -16.32 12.61 5.46
C GLN A 212 -15.98 13.08 4.05
N THR A 213 -14.99 13.98 3.91
CA THR A 213 -14.51 14.44 2.62
C THR A 213 -13.90 13.27 1.81
N LEU A 214 -13.11 12.41 2.48
CA LEU A 214 -12.50 11.25 1.83
C LEU A 214 -13.56 10.23 1.36
N GLN A 215 -14.61 10.01 2.19
CA GLN A 215 -15.73 9.16 1.80
C GLN A 215 -16.49 9.74 0.59
N ALA A 216 -16.72 11.04 0.58
CA ALA A 216 -17.36 11.70 -0.55
C ALA A 216 -16.55 11.57 -1.86
N TYR A 217 -15.21 11.60 -1.78
CA TYR A 217 -14.37 11.30 -2.94
C TYR A 217 -14.59 9.86 -3.42
N TYR A 218 -14.60 8.90 -2.50
CA TYR A 218 -14.79 7.48 -2.82
C TYR A 218 -16.18 7.21 -3.41
N ASP A 219 -17.22 7.76 -2.80
CA ASP A 219 -18.61 7.57 -3.24
C ASP A 219 -18.90 8.15 -4.64
N ALA A 220 -18.05 9.07 -5.12
CA ALA A 220 -18.13 9.64 -6.47
C ALA A 220 -17.38 8.80 -7.52
N ILE A 221 -16.75 7.68 -7.13
CA ILE A 221 -16.02 6.81 -8.07
C ILE A 221 -17.00 5.93 -8.85
N CYS A 222 -16.71 5.75 -10.11
CA CYS A 222 -17.32 4.79 -11.03
C CYS A 222 -16.23 4.08 -11.84
N VAL A 223 -16.61 3.10 -12.65
CA VAL A 223 -15.72 2.48 -13.66
C VAL A 223 -16.12 2.99 -15.03
N GLU A 224 -15.16 3.48 -15.79
CA GLU A 224 -15.36 3.97 -17.16
C GLU A 224 -14.26 3.41 -18.06
N ASN A 225 -14.56 3.18 -19.33
CA ASN A 225 -13.54 2.84 -20.31
C ASN A 225 -12.82 4.10 -20.81
N GLY A 226 -11.49 4.08 -20.75
CA GLY A 226 -10.68 5.10 -21.40
C GLY A 226 -10.85 5.12 -22.92
N ALA A 227 -10.23 6.09 -23.58
CA ALA A 227 -10.29 6.22 -25.04
C ALA A 227 -9.74 4.99 -25.80
N ASP A 228 -8.90 4.19 -25.16
CA ASP A 228 -8.36 2.92 -25.66
C ASP A 228 -9.24 1.70 -25.34
N GLY A 229 -10.38 1.90 -24.70
CA GLY A 229 -11.32 0.85 -24.30
C GLY A 229 -10.89 0.08 -23.05
N VAL A 230 -9.82 0.48 -22.36
CA VAL A 230 -9.37 -0.13 -21.10
C VAL A 230 -10.15 0.48 -19.94
N PRO A 231 -10.77 -0.35 -19.05
CA PRO A 231 -11.49 0.14 -17.88
C PRO A 231 -10.53 0.77 -16.87
N GLU A 232 -10.94 1.87 -16.26
CA GLU A 232 -10.24 2.51 -15.15
C GLU A 232 -11.25 3.11 -14.14
N LEU A 233 -10.78 3.43 -12.95
CA LEU A 233 -11.58 4.19 -11.98
C LEU A 233 -11.70 5.64 -12.48
N ALA A 234 -12.91 6.17 -12.41
CA ALA A 234 -13.26 7.50 -12.90
C ALA A 234 -14.15 8.22 -11.89
N PHE A 235 -14.32 9.51 -12.04
CA PHE A 235 -15.25 10.29 -11.23
C PHE A 235 -16.55 10.57 -11.97
N ALA A 236 -17.67 10.38 -11.29
CA ALA A 236 -18.99 10.77 -11.82
C ALA A 236 -19.18 12.30 -11.93
N SER A 237 -18.38 13.09 -11.17
CA SER A 237 -18.45 14.55 -11.11
C SER A 237 -17.10 15.19 -11.39
N GLU A 238 -17.07 16.20 -12.30
CA GLU A 238 -15.88 17.01 -12.55
C GLU A 238 -15.42 17.76 -11.30
N GLU A 239 -16.35 18.32 -10.53
CA GLU A 239 -16.02 19.07 -9.32
C GLU A 239 -15.29 18.17 -8.30
N THR A 240 -15.80 16.96 -8.08
CA THR A 240 -15.17 16.00 -7.15
C THR A 240 -13.82 15.52 -7.69
N ALA A 241 -13.72 15.24 -8.99
CA ALA A 241 -12.47 14.90 -9.65
C ALA A 241 -11.39 15.98 -9.45
N TYR A 242 -11.80 17.25 -9.63
CA TYR A 242 -10.91 18.41 -9.50
C TYR A 242 -10.33 18.52 -8.07
N TRP A 243 -11.19 18.46 -7.05
CA TRP A 243 -10.72 18.57 -5.67
C TRP A 243 -9.87 17.38 -5.25
N PHE A 244 -10.26 16.16 -5.63
CA PHE A 244 -9.45 14.96 -5.41
C PHE A 244 -8.07 15.08 -6.09
N ALA A 245 -8.02 15.48 -7.34
CA ALA A 245 -6.78 15.58 -8.11
C ALA A 245 -5.82 16.64 -7.53
N LEU A 246 -6.34 17.77 -7.05
CA LEU A 246 -5.54 18.78 -6.35
C LEU A 246 -4.98 18.23 -5.03
N ASP A 247 -5.76 17.45 -4.28
CA ASP A 247 -5.29 16.82 -3.05
C ASP A 247 -4.26 15.72 -3.34
N ALA A 248 -4.45 14.94 -4.41
CA ALA A 248 -3.45 13.99 -4.90
C ALA A 248 -2.13 14.70 -5.28
N LEU A 249 -2.17 15.87 -5.92
CA LEU A 249 -0.98 16.66 -6.20
C LEU A 249 -0.30 17.18 -4.92
N LYS A 250 -1.06 17.54 -3.88
CA LYS A 250 -0.46 17.89 -2.56
C LYS A 250 0.30 16.72 -1.98
N MET A 251 -0.29 15.50 -2.03
CA MET A 251 0.40 14.29 -1.59
C MET A 251 1.63 14.00 -2.44
N SER A 252 1.54 14.17 -3.75
CA SER A 252 2.66 13.98 -4.68
C SER A 252 3.84 14.90 -4.35
N ARG A 253 3.58 16.15 -3.96
CA ARG A 253 4.62 17.08 -3.47
C ARG A 253 5.24 16.62 -2.15
N ILE A 254 4.45 16.00 -1.27
CA ILE A 254 5.01 15.41 -0.02
C ILE A 254 5.94 14.23 -0.35
N TYR A 255 5.58 13.36 -1.28
CA TYR A 255 6.40 12.21 -1.66
C TYR A 255 7.75 12.60 -2.25
N VAL A 256 7.83 13.75 -2.94
CA VAL A 256 9.07 14.28 -3.54
C VAL A 256 9.68 15.44 -2.75
N ALA A 257 9.18 15.73 -1.55
CA ALA A 257 9.73 16.78 -0.71
C ALA A 257 11.21 16.54 -0.38
N GLU A 258 11.95 17.59 -0.10
CA GLU A 258 13.38 17.51 0.20
C GLU A 258 13.65 16.58 1.38
N GLU A 259 12.85 16.70 2.46
CA GLU A 259 12.93 15.84 3.64
C GLU A 259 12.72 14.36 3.30
N ALA A 260 11.73 14.04 2.42
CA ALA A 260 11.43 12.67 2.01
C ALA A 260 12.60 12.07 1.21
N ARG A 261 13.08 12.80 0.20
CA ARG A 261 14.18 12.37 -0.65
C ARG A 261 15.46 12.18 0.15
N TYR A 262 15.77 13.15 1.03
CA TYR A 262 16.95 13.09 1.88
C TYR A 262 16.88 11.94 2.89
N ALA A 263 15.73 11.74 3.56
CA ALA A 263 15.52 10.66 4.51
C ALA A 263 15.71 9.29 3.84
N MET A 264 15.05 9.03 2.69
CA MET A 264 15.19 7.76 1.96
C MET A 264 16.64 7.51 1.52
N GLN A 265 17.35 8.54 1.04
CA GLN A 265 18.77 8.43 0.68
C GLN A 265 19.63 8.06 1.90
N ARG A 266 19.43 8.74 3.03
CA ARG A 266 20.19 8.48 4.26
C ARG A 266 19.92 7.10 4.84
N LEU A 267 18.67 6.67 4.83
CA LEU A 267 18.30 5.32 5.27
C LEU A 267 18.89 4.26 4.34
N SER A 268 18.86 4.47 3.02
CA SER A 268 19.49 3.54 2.06
C SER A 268 21.01 3.39 2.27
N GLU A 269 21.70 4.49 2.58
CA GLU A 269 23.13 4.47 2.93
C GLU A 269 23.40 3.68 4.22
N LEU A 270 22.51 3.82 5.23
CA LEU A 270 22.58 3.04 6.47
C LEU A 270 22.35 1.55 6.22
N LEU A 271 21.34 1.19 5.44
CA LEU A 271 21.04 -0.21 5.09
C LEU A 271 22.24 -0.84 4.33
N ARG A 272 22.81 -0.12 3.36
CA ARG A 272 24.03 -0.55 2.64
C ARG A 272 25.18 -0.79 3.61
N ARG A 273 25.43 0.13 4.53
CA ARG A 273 26.47 -0.02 5.55
C ARG A 273 26.24 -1.23 6.44
N ALA A 274 24.98 -1.49 6.83
CA ALA A 274 24.64 -2.66 7.63
C ALA A 274 24.91 -3.98 6.87
N MET A 275 24.62 -4.01 5.57
CA MET A 275 24.93 -5.17 4.70
C MET A 275 26.42 -5.38 4.53
N GLU A 276 27.20 -4.32 4.26
CA GLU A 276 28.67 -4.38 4.14
C GLU A 276 29.32 -4.92 5.41
N ARG A 277 28.74 -4.65 6.56
CA ARG A 277 29.20 -5.15 7.86
C ARG A 277 28.69 -6.55 8.23
N GLY A 278 27.82 -7.13 7.41
CA GLY A 278 27.17 -8.40 7.72
C GLY A 278 26.15 -8.33 8.86
N VAL A 279 25.68 -7.14 9.22
CA VAL A 279 24.60 -6.92 10.24
C VAL A 279 23.24 -7.27 9.65
N LEU A 280 23.03 -6.99 8.36
CA LEU A 280 21.83 -7.33 7.61
C LEU A 280 22.17 -8.15 6.38
N SER A 281 21.32 -9.10 6.03
CA SER A 281 21.29 -9.71 4.70
C SER A 281 20.24 -9.05 3.82
N ALA A 282 20.32 -9.24 2.50
CA ALA A 282 19.28 -8.78 1.58
C ALA A 282 17.90 -9.40 1.89
N GLU A 283 17.89 -10.67 2.34
CA GLU A 283 16.65 -11.37 2.73
C GLU A 283 16.03 -10.80 4.00
N ALA A 284 16.81 -10.25 4.93
CA ALA A 284 16.28 -9.62 6.15
C ALA A 284 15.36 -8.43 5.84
N LEU A 285 15.51 -7.77 4.69
CA LEU A 285 14.61 -6.69 4.26
C LEU A 285 13.20 -7.18 3.89
N TYR A 286 13.01 -8.48 3.70
CA TYR A 286 11.70 -9.08 3.45
C TYR A 286 11.03 -9.63 4.73
N GLY A 287 11.62 -9.32 5.91
CA GLY A 287 11.02 -9.48 7.22
C GLY A 287 10.13 -8.30 7.62
N THR A 288 10.27 -7.86 8.86
CA THR A 288 9.53 -6.72 9.45
C THR A 288 10.47 -5.56 9.79
N GLU A 289 9.96 -4.32 9.76
CA GLU A 289 10.76 -3.13 10.15
C GLU A 289 11.29 -3.22 11.58
N PRO A 290 10.52 -3.68 12.60
CA PRO A 290 11.04 -3.89 13.94
C PRO A 290 12.25 -4.84 14.01
N GLU A 291 12.25 -5.94 13.23
CA GLU A 291 13.39 -6.87 13.16
C GLU A 291 14.62 -6.21 12.56
N VAL A 292 14.47 -5.48 11.45
CA VAL A 292 15.57 -4.73 10.84
C VAL A 292 16.10 -3.66 11.79
N ILE A 293 15.24 -2.90 12.45
CA ILE A 293 15.64 -1.88 13.44
C ILE A 293 16.38 -2.52 14.63
N ALA A 294 15.91 -3.68 15.11
CA ALA A 294 16.60 -4.41 16.17
C ALA A 294 18.01 -4.83 15.74
N ALA A 295 18.21 -5.32 14.52
CA ALA A 295 19.51 -5.64 13.97
C ALA A 295 20.42 -4.41 13.87
N LEU A 296 19.91 -3.29 13.31
CA LEU A 296 20.65 -2.03 13.20
C LEU A 296 21.09 -1.49 14.57
N THR A 297 20.23 -1.61 15.57
CA THR A 297 20.52 -1.14 16.96
C THR A 297 21.37 -2.12 17.76
N GLY A 298 21.52 -3.36 17.30
CA GLY A 298 22.38 -4.38 17.90
C GLY A 298 23.88 -4.14 17.67
N ASP A 299 24.28 -3.53 16.56
CA ASP A 299 25.68 -3.21 16.24
C ASP A 299 25.99 -1.73 16.55
N ALA A 300 27.16 -1.45 17.11
CA ALA A 300 27.49 -0.09 17.59
C ALA A 300 27.60 0.96 16.45
N ASP A 301 28.16 0.59 15.27
CA ASP A 301 28.32 1.51 14.14
C ASP A 301 26.97 1.85 13.52
N THR A 302 26.14 0.83 13.25
CA THR A 302 24.83 1.03 12.63
C THR A 302 23.83 1.68 13.60
N ARG A 303 23.94 1.41 14.92
CA ARG A 303 23.16 2.09 15.97
C ARG A 303 23.41 3.61 15.94
N THR A 304 24.68 4.03 15.95
CA THR A 304 25.02 5.45 15.92
C THR A 304 24.46 6.13 14.67
N LYS A 305 24.52 5.45 13.52
CA LYS A 305 23.95 5.96 12.25
C LYS A 305 22.42 6.00 12.27
N TRP A 306 21.77 4.99 12.86
CA TRP A 306 20.33 4.96 13.06
C TRP A 306 19.84 6.09 13.98
N GLU A 307 20.55 6.34 15.08
CA GLU A 307 20.26 7.45 15.99
C GLU A 307 20.43 8.81 15.28
N SER A 308 21.50 8.96 14.48
CA SER A 308 21.72 10.17 13.66
C SER A 308 20.62 10.33 12.60
N PHE A 309 20.17 9.26 11.96
CA PHE A 309 19.05 9.28 11.03
C PHE A 309 17.74 9.71 11.71
N ARG A 310 17.46 9.16 12.89
CA ARG A 310 16.28 9.54 13.66
C ARG A 310 16.29 10.99 14.14
N ALA A 311 17.46 11.57 14.34
CA ALA A 311 17.63 12.94 14.77
C ALA A 311 17.45 13.98 13.64
N LEU A 312 17.36 13.57 12.37
CA LEU A 312 17.14 14.48 11.25
C LEU A 312 15.85 15.28 11.43
N HIS A 313 15.95 16.60 11.50
CA HIS A 313 14.80 17.47 11.84
C HIS A 313 14.70 18.76 11.03
N GLU A 314 15.77 19.16 10.29
CA GLU A 314 15.82 20.42 9.55
C GLU A 314 16.63 20.26 8.25
N MET A 315 16.07 20.73 7.13
CA MET A 315 16.80 20.89 5.88
C MET A 315 17.64 22.17 5.94
N LEU A 316 18.91 22.06 5.53
CA LEU A 316 19.81 23.20 5.46
C LEU A 316 19.71 23.86 4.09
N HIS A 317 19.73 25.18 4.05
CA HIS A 317 19.64 25.96 2.81
C HIS A 317 20.90 26.79 2.54
N ASP A 318 21.74 27.03 3.55
CA ASP A 318 23.02 27.73 3.40
C ASP A 318 24.19 26.73 3.36
N ARG A 319 24.96 26.73 2.26
CA ARG A 319 26.12 25.85 2.11
C ARG A 319 27.19 26.02 3.20
N ARG A 320 27.19 27.16 3.89
CA ARG A 320 28.11 27.41 5.00
C ARG A 320 27.78 26.62 6.26
N ASP A 321 26.54 26.10 6.36
CA ASP A 321 26.07 25.36 7.55
C ASP A 321 26.55 23.88 7.55
N ALA A 322 27.11 23.40 6.46
CA ALA A 322 27.67 22.04 6.37
C ALA A 322 28.83 21.96 5.36
N PRO A 323 29.77 21.00 5.54
CA PRO A 323 30.84 20.77 4.58
C PRO A 323 30.32 20.47 3.16
N ASP A 324 31.04 20.89 2.11
CA ASP A 324 30.64 20.69 0.72
C ASP A 324 30.33 19.22 0.39
N GLY A 325 31.06 18.26 0.94
CA GLY A 325 30.84 16.83 0.76
C GLY A 325 29.56 16.28 1.40
N ALA A 326 28.84 17.06 2.22
CA ALA A 326 27.57 16.64 2.83
C ALA A 326 26.35 16.89 1.92
N TRP A 327 26.50 17.71 0.90
CA TRP A 327 25.41 18.09 -0.01
C TRP A 327 25.21 17.06 -1.12
N ARG A 328 23.95 16.68 -1.38
CA ARG A 328 23.57 15.66 -2.37
C ARG A 328 22.46 16.17 -3.27
N VAL A 329 22.58 15.94 -4.58
CA VAL A 329 21.43 16.05 -5.51
C VAL A 329 20.72 14.72 -5.49
N ILE A 330 19.44 14.71 -5.11
CA ILE A 330 18.65 13.49 -4.89
C ILE A 330 17.33 13.63 -5.66
N PRO A 331 17.28 13.30 -6.95
CA PRO A 331 16.03 13.26 -7.69
C PRO A 331 15.20 12.04 -7.29
N SER A 332 13.89 12.11 -7.53
CA SER A 332 12.97 10.98 -7.31
C SER A 332 11.86 10.95 -8.36
N LYS A 333 11.21 9.80 -8.51
CA LYS A 333 10.06 9.63 -9.41
C LYS A 333 8.90 10.52 -8.95
N LYS A 334 8.41 11.38 -9.85
CA LYS A 334 7.18 12.13 -9.63
C LYS A 334 5.98 11.24 -9.96
N ARG A 335 5.05 11.12 -9.03
CA ARG A 335 3.77 10.43 -9.23
C ARG A 335 2.67 11.47 -9.36
N CYS A 336 1.77 11.29 -10.31
CA CYS A 336 0.59 12.14 -10.46
C CYS A 336 -0.61 11.29 -10.87
N ILE A 337 -1.80 11.84 -10.62
CA ILE A 337 -3.08 11.27 -11.03
C ILE A 337 -3.80 12.34 -11.84
N ASP A 338 -4.21 11.96 -13.05
CA ASP A 338 -5.08 12.74 -13.93
C ASP A 338 -6.33 11.90 -14.19
N PRO A 339 -7.34 12.00 -13.33
CA PRO A 339 -8.48 11.09 -13.36
C PRO A 339 -9.37 11.31 -14.57
N LEU A 340 -10.03 10.24 -15.01
CA LEU A 340 -11.11 10.32 -15.98
C LEU A 340 -12.38 10.86 -15.31
N VAL A 341 -13.15 11.66 -16.03
CA VAL A 341 -14.48 12.11 -15.64
C VAL A 341 -15.51 11.47 -16.58
N CYS A 342 -16.47 10.73 -16.00
CA CYS A 342 -17.42 9.92 -16.75
C CYS A 342 -18.11 10.70 -17.88
N GLY A 343 -18.01 10.20 -19.10
CA GLY A 343 -18.58 10.80 -20.30
C GLY A 343 -17.95 12.11 -20.75
N ARG A 344 -16.83 12.56 -20.17
CA ARG A 344 -16.22 13.87 -20.47
C ARG A 344 -14.74 13.84 -20.85
N GLY A 345 -13.99 12.82 -20.48
CA GLY A 345 -12.56 12.70 -20.76
C GLY A 345 -11.66 12.98 -19.54
N ARG A 346 -10.36 13.13 -19.78
CA ARG A 346 -9.37 13.41 -18.72
C ARG A 346 -9.59 14.77 -18.07
N LEU A 347 -9.38 14.85 -16.79
CA LEU A 347 -9.55 16.11 -16.07
C LEU A 347 -8.64 17.21 -16.62
N SER A 348 -7.41 16.92 -16.99
CA SER A 348 -6.49 17.89 -17.60
C SER A 348 -6.96 18.39 -18.99
N GLU A 349 -7.76 17.60 -19.70
CA GLU A 349 -8.31 17.99 -21.01
C GLU A 349 -9.53 18.92 -20.88
N ILE A 350 -10.31 18.77 -19.79
CA ILE A 350 -11.55 19.51 -19.56
C ILE A 350 -11.40 20.66 -18.56
N SER A 351 -10.32 20.69 -17.77
CA SER A 351 -10.04 21.73 -16.77
C SER A 351 -8.67 22.35 -17.01
N THR A 352 -8.64 23.54 -17.60
CA THR A 352 -7.39 24.29 -17.82
C THR A 352 -6.69 24.66 -16.51
N ALA A 353 -7.46 24.86 -15.43
CA ALA A 353 -6.93 25.15 -14.11
C ALA A 353 -6.14 23.96 -13.58
N PHE A 354 -6.70 22.73 -13.63
CA PHE A 354 -5.99 21.54 -13.22
C PHE A 354 -4.78 21.22 -14.11
N ALA A 355 -4.94 21.37 -15.43
CA ALA A 355 -3.83 21.17 -16.37
C ALA A 355 -2.63 22.07 -16.03
N GLY A 356 -2.88 23.33 -15.64
CA GLY A 356 -1.83 24.26 -15.19
C GLY A 356 -1.14 23.79 -13.91
N GLU A 357 -1.89 23.34 -12.89
CA GLU A 357 -1.33 22.81 -11.64
C GLU A 357 -0.52 21.53 -11.86
N LEU A 358 -1.02 20.61 -12.68
CA LEU A 358 -0.33 19.38 -13.05
C LEU A 358 0.99 19.69 -13.79
N ALA A 359 0.93 20.56 -14.79
CA ALA A 359 2.12 20.97 -15.55
C ALA A 359 3.16 21.65 -14.65
N ALA A 360 2.74 22.54 -13.73
CA ALA A 360 3.62 23.18 -12.76
C ALA A 360 4.32 22.15 -11.88
N PHE A 361 3.58 21.17 -11.30
CA PHE A 361 4.17 20.11 -10.51
C PHE A 361 5.18 19.27 -11.30
N LEU A 362 4.86 18.88 -12.53
CA LEU A 362 5.75 18.07 -13.36
C LEU A 362 7.06 18.79 -13.72
N GLN A 363 7.02 20.14 -13.81
CA GLN A 363 8.17 20.98 -14.11
C GLN A 363 8.97 21.40 -12.86
N GLU A 364 8.48 21.19 -11.64
CA GLU A 364 9.22 21.51 -10.40
C GLU A 364 10.61 20.85 -10.43
N PRO A 365 11.72 21.61 -10.31
CA PRO A 365 13.06 21.02 -10.37
C PRO A 365 13.40 20.20 -9.11
N GLN A 366 14.25 19.18 -9.28
CA GLN A 366 14.78 18.37 -8.17
C GLN A 366 16.32 18.34 -8.18
N ASP A 367 16.95 19.36 -8.73
CA ASP A 367 18.38 19.47 -8.98
C ASP A 367 19.12 20.25 -7.87
N ALA A 368 18.40 20.84 -6.93
CA ALA A 368 18.99 21.50 -5.79
C ALA A 368 19.72 20.49 -4.88
N PRO A 369 20.98 20.80 -4.47
CA PRO A 369 21.67 19.97 -3.51
C PRO A 369 21.01 20.06 -2.12
N LEU A 370 20.84 18.92 -1.48
CA LEU A 370 20.17 18.74 -0.19
C LEU A 370 21.18 18.39 0.90
N CYS A 371 20.98 18.94 2.07
CA CYS A 371 21.65 18.58 3.31
C CYS A 371 20.68 18.77 4.48
N ALA A 372 20.79 17.96 5.54
CA ALA A 372 19.97 18.10 6.74
C ALA A 372 20.78 17.83 8.01
N ARG A 373 20.29 18.35 9.13
CA ARG A 373 20.79 18.09 10.48
C ARG A 373 19.71 17.61 11.45
#